data_db4be777e6fc0deef7bc2d806126973c
#
_entry.id   db4be777e6fc0deef7bc2d806126973c
#
_cell.length_a   1.000
_cell.length_b   1.000
_cell.length_c   1.000
_cell.angle_alpha   90.00
_cell.angle_beta   90.00
_cell.angle_gamma   90.00
#
_symmetry.space_group_name_H-M   'P 1'
#
loop_
_entity.id
_entity.type
_entity.pdbx_description
1 polymer ?
#
loop_
_entity_poly.entity_id
_entity_poly.type
_entity_poly.pdbx_seq_one_letter_code
_entity_poly.pdbx_strand_id
1 'polypeptide(L)'
;MVLLCTGWCAAAQDELLRAAMYIHGLGSEEEVEEWMVEQLEGMRPISVNAPGSKARLILSEYQLASLEDYRSRSGDILSYEELALVDGFGREAVAALRPFLSLWSPRAAGSTDTVKTHVDGLLRATEKNIGTKVKLTGRGFQAAAAVRTESWRSLKGAFRTAHAELNYRKWTLTLGDYNVRYGQGLAHWSGFTMSSLSTPEAFMKRSTGISPQWSFSAPSHRGAALEYGSGWLSAAVFADIDGFIGTHVSGLWRYGQAGVSLMTDGADRPTVSLDGRLNYKGVDFAGEAASANGAGAVQGAAGVKAGALRLVFQGRAVPSRFSGRKNGEYALAAGASWKSEKWRQLSGRTGFGSSVPAHSAYITADMSLLPIRAVDTDRRQIRIYADWKWQLSGTVSLETRYTGRYRNYDPGRSDLRTDVHFASGPWLANGRLEGVYCETPGFLGYLEGGYKDDTLVGYLRLGAFSTGSWSSRIYCYERDAPGSFNVPAYYGNGISASFYGYWKVSFGPGLQGKAPPAARLRGKVCLRATCTWKPSSPPAPSLRLQLHLAL
;
A
#
# COMPACT_ATOMS: atom_id res chain seq x y z
N MET A 1 -37.10 -8.24 5.08
CA MET A 1 -36.18 -9.40 5.02
C MET A 1 -34.89 -8.92 4.35
N VAL A 2 -33.98 -8.31 5.13
CA VAL A 2 -32.72 -7.77 4.64
C VAL A 2 -31.73 -8.92 4.62
N LEU A 3 -31.40 -9.40 3.44
CA LEU A 3 -30.29 -10.32 3.21
C LEU A 3 -28.97 -9.58 3.54
N LEU A 4 -28.52 -9.76 4.78
CA LEU A 4 -27.13 -9.47 5.16
C LEU A 4 -26.25 -10.48 4.41
N CYS A 5 -25.93 -10.18 3.15
CA CYS A 5 -24.81 -10.79 2.47
C CYS A 5 -23.55 -10.33 3.19
N THR A 6 -23.13 -11.07 4.21
CA THR A 6 -21.76 -11.00 4.72
C THR A 6 -20.85 -11.55 3.62
N GLY A 7 -20.72 -10.76 2.54
CA GLY A 7 -19.84 -11.04 1.42
C GLY A 7 -18.40 -10.82 1.85
N TRP A 8 -17.73 -11.92 2.19
CA TRP A 8 -16.29 -11.92 2.27
C TRP A 8 -15.74 -11.80 0.84
N CYS A 9 -15.60 -10.55 0.36
CA CYS A 9 -14.91 -10.25 -0.88
C CYS A 9 -13.44 -10.02 -0.52
N ALA A 10 -12.56 -10.95 -0.89
CA ALA A 10 -11.18 -10.53 -1.09
C ALA A 10 -11.24 -9.39 -2.11
N ALA A 11 -10.64 -8.26 -1.78
CA ALA A 11 -10.62 -7.08 -2.62
C ALA A 11 -10.07 -7.42 -4.01
N ALA A 12 -10.63 -6.84 -5.06
CA ALA A 12 -10.06 -6.95 -6.39
C ALA A 12 -8.71 -6.22 -6.42
N GLN A 13 -7.82 -6.57 -7.35
CA GLN A 13 -6.49 -5.97 -7.45
C GLN A 13 -6.54 -4.42 -7.46
N ASP A 14 -7.49 -3.83 -8.17
CA ASP A 14 -7.68 -2.36 -8.21
C ASP A 14 -8.04 -1.76 -6.84
N GLU A 15 -8.76 -2.51 -6.00
CA GLU A 15 -9.13 -2.08 -4.64
C GLU A 15 -7.93 -2.18 -3.69
N LEU A 16 -7.13 -3.25 -3.82
CA LEU A 16 -5.87 -3.43 -3.09
C LEU A 16 -4.89 -2.30 -3.42
N LEU A 17 -4.69 -2.00 -4.70
CA LEU A 17 -3.82 -0.91 -5.16
C LEU A 17 -4.29 0.45 -4.64
N ARG A 18 -5.57 0.76 -4.77
CA ARG A 18 -6.13 2.03 -4.30
C ARG A 18 -5.96 2.20 -2.79
N ALA A 19 -6.19 1.15 -2.01
CA ALA A 19 -5.98 1.19 -0.58
C ALA A 19 -4.49 1.32 -0.22
N ALA A 20 -3.60 0.59 -0.89
CA ALA A 20 -2.16 0.69 -0.70
C ALA A 20 -1.65 2.10 -1.01
N MET A 21 -2.06 2.67 -2.15
CA MET A 21 -1.72 4.05 -2.53
C MET A 21 -2.18 5.06 -1.46
N TYR A 22 -3.43 4.93 -0.98
CA TYR A 22 -3.95 5.80 0.06
C TYR A 22 -3.19 5.64 1.39
N ILE A 23 -2.93 4.40 1.83
CA ILE A 23 -2.25 4.11 3.09
C ILE A 23 -0.82 4.67 3.10
N HIS A 24 -0.12 4.55 1.98
CA HIS A 24 1.29 4.95 1.86
C HIS A 24 1.50 6.33 1.24
N GLY A 25 0.41 7.03 0.85
CA GLY A 25 0.49 8.36 0.25
C GLY A 25 1.17 8.36 -1.12
N LEU A 26 0.94 7.33 -1.95
CA LEU A 26 1.57 7.20 -3.25
C LEU A 26 0.77 7.89 -4.34
N GLY A 27 1.46 8.49 -5.30
CA GLY A 27 0.86 9.23 -6.40
C GLY A 27 0.48 8.34 -7.58
N SER A 28 1.15 7.19 -7.76
CA SER A 28 0.91 6.30 -8.89
C SER A 28 0.97 4.83 -8.54
N GLU A 29 0.40 4.03 -9.43
CA GLU A 29 0.45 2.57 -9.34
C GLU A 29 1.90 2.06 -9.47
N GLU A 30 2.73 2.72 -10.27
CA GLU A 30 4.14 2.36 -10.48
C GLU A 30 5.02 2.52 -9.20
N GLU A 31 4.54 3.27 -8.21
CA GLU A 31 5.23 3.47 -6.92
C GLU A 31 4.85 2.44 -5.86
N VAL A 32 3.79 1.66 -6.11
CA VAL A 32 3.35 0.59 -5.20
C VAL A 32 4.37 -0.54 -5.23
N GLU A 33 4.66 -1.11 -4.09
CA GLU A 33 5.52 -2.28 -3.95
C GLU A 33 4.69 -3.53 -3.62
N GLU A 34 5.17 -4.70 -4.03
CA GLU A 34 4.45 -5.98 -3.86
C GLU A 34 4.04 -6.21 -2.40
N TRP A 35 4.90 -5.91 -1.43
CA TRP A 35 4.61 -6.09 -0.01
C TRP A 35 3.43 -5.22 0.50
N MET A 36 3.21 -4.03 -0.09
CA MET A 36 2.09 -3.15 0.28
C MET A 36 0.75 -3.77 -0.08
N VAL A 37 0.70 -4.44 -1.22
CA VAL A 37 -0.49 -5.16 -1.71
C VAL A 37 -0.67 -6.47 -0.96
N GLU A 38 0.41 -7.22 -0.75
CA GLU A 38 0.40 -8.48 -0.01
C GLU A 38 -0.06 -8.31 1.45
N GLN A 39 0.28 -7.18 2.09
CA GLN A 39 -0.19 -6.86 3.45
C GLN A 39 -1.72 -6.76 3.54
N LEU A 40 -2.35 -6.29 2.47
CA LEU A 40 -3.81 -6.14 2.37
C LEU A 40 -4.49 -7.40 1.83
N GLU A 41 -3.74 -8.27 1.16
CA GLU A 41 -4.27 -9.52 0.59
C GLU A 41 -4.84 -10.42 1.69
N GLY A 42 -6.08 -10.88 1.50
CA GLY A 42 -6.75 -11.72 2.50
C GLY A 42 -7.00 -11.04 3.85
N MET A 43 -6.87 -9.70 3.95
CA MET A 43 -7.27 -8.96 5.13
C MET A 43 -8.79 -8.94 5.25
N ARG A 44 -9.28 -9.24 6.44
CA ARG A 44 -10.72 -9.11 6.74
C ARG A 44 -11.08 -7.67 7.02
N PRO A 45 -12.32 -7.26 6.68
CA PRO A 45 -12.81 -5.95 7.06
C PRO A 45 -12.74 -5.76 8.58
N ILE A 46 -12.15 -4.65 8.98
CA ILE A 46 -11.99 -4.25 10.38
C ILE A 46 -13.22 -3.45 10.79
N SER A 47 -13.80 -3.79 11.93
CA SER A 47 -14.90 -3.01 12.45
C SER A 47 -14.42 -1.64 12.95
N VAL A 48 -15.03 -0.56 12.45
CA VAL A 48 -14.81 0.80 12.97
C VAL A 48 -15.42 0.99 14.35
N ASN A 49 -16.40 0.13 14.73
CA ASN A 49 -17.06 0.16 16.03
C ASN A 49 -16.37 -0.71 17.09
N ALA A 50 -15.45 -1.58 16.67
CA ALA A 50 -14.61 -2.40 17.55
C ALA A 50 -13.25 -2.64 16.88
N PRO A 51 -12.43 -1.59 16.69
CA PRO A 51 -11.14 -1.73 16.04
C PRO A 51 -10.21 -2.57 16.90
N GLY A 52 -9.71 -3.68 16.32
CA GLY A 52 -8.70 -4.53 16.96
C GLY A 52 -7.28 -4.06 16.67
N SER A 53 -6.28 -4.82 17.12
CA SER A 53 -4.85 -4.52 16.92
C SER A 53 -4.47 -4.31 15.45
N LYS A 54 -5.09 -5.06 14.53
CA LYS A 54 -4.86 -4.96 13.08
C LYS A 54 -5.37 -3.67 12.44
N ALA A 55 -6.17 -2.89 13.14
CA ALA A 55 -6.66 -1.62 12.61
C ALA A 55 -5.51 -0.65 12.26
N ARG A 56 -4.37 -0.72 12.95
CA ARG A 56 -3.17 0.08 12.67
C ARG A 56 -2.54 -0.20 11.31
N LEU A 57 -2.82 -1.35 10.69
CA LEU A 57 -2.33 -1.66 9.34
C LEU A 57 -2.97 -0.77 8.27
N ILE A 58 -4.20 -0.31 8.49
CA ILE A 58 -4.97 0.49 7.51
C ILE A 58 -5.40 1.86 8.05
N LEU A 59 -5.54 2.02 9.37
CA LEU A 59 -5.93 3.27 10.02
C LEU A 59 -4.74 3.89 10.76
N SER A 60 -4.59 5.20 10.65
CA SER A 60 -3.61 5.93 11.45
C SER A 60 -4.04 6.00 12.91
N GLU A 61 -3.09 6.26 13.80
CA GLU A 61 -3.38 6.42 15.23
C GLU A 61 -4.31 7.60 15.48
N TYR A 62 -4.19 8.68 14.70
CA TYR A 62 -5.15 9.78 14.73
C TYR A 62 -6.56 9.33 14.36
N GLN A 63 -6.72 8.52 13.30
CA GLN A 63 -8.02 7.97 12.90
C GLN A 63 -8.59 7.05 13.99
N LEU A 64 -7.76 6.23 14.63
CA LEU A 64 -8.18 5.37 15.75
C LEU A 64 -8.62 6.18 16.96
N ALA A 65 -7.88 7.22 17.33
CA ALA A 65 -8.24 8.12 18.43
C ALA A 65 -9.53 8.90 18.12
N SER A 66 -9.69 9.34 16.88
CA SER A 66 -10.91 10.05 16.42
C SER A 66 -12.14 9.14 16.41
N LEU A 67 -11.99 7.86 16.06
CA LEU A 67 -13.07 6.85 16.18
C LEU A 67 -13.48 6.66 17.66
N GLU A 68 -12.52 6.54 18.56
CA GLU A 68 -12.80 6.38 19.99
C GLU A 68 -13.50 7.61 20.57
N ASP A 69 -13.02 8.82 20.25
CA ASP A 69 -13.64 10.08 20.67
C ASP A 69 -15.06 10.23 20.11
N TYR A 70 -15.27 9.98 18.82
CA TYR A 70 -16.59 10.04 18.21
C TYR A 70 -17.57 9.06 18.85
N ARG A 71 -17.16 7.81 19.01
CA ARG A 71 -18.01 6.76 19.58
C ARG A 71 -18.33 6.98 21.05
N SER A 72 -17.44 7.63 21.78
CA SER A 72 -17.69 7.98 23.20
C SER A 72 -18.79 9.03 23.35
N ARG A 73 -19.01 9.88 22.32
CA ARG A 73 -19.98 10.97 22.35
C ARG A 73 -21.27 10.64 21.61
N SER A 74 -21.16 9.97 20.45
CA SER A 74 -22.27 9.78 19.52
C SER A 74 -22.73 8.34 19.41
N GLY A 75 -22.01 7.40 20.02
CA GLY A 75 -22.30 5.97 19.89
C GLY A 75 -21.66 5.33 18.67
N ASP A 76 -22.20 4.19 18.27
CA ASP A 76 -21.66 3.42 17.14
C ASP A 76 -21.95 4.10 15.79
N ILE A 77 -20.99 4.01 14.88
CA ILE A 77 -21.08 4.53 13.51
C ILE A 77 -21.94 3.58 12.67
N LEU A 78 -22.99 4.12 12.06
CA LEU A 78 -24.03 3.36 11.37
C LEU A 78 -23.90 3.38 9.85
N SER A 79 -23.21 4.37 9.29
CA SER A 79 -23.02 4.50 7.83
C SER A 79 -21.62 4.95 7.45
N TYR A 80 -21.24 4.72 6.18
CA TYR A 80 -19.95 5.20 5.66
C TYR A 80 -19.96 6.71 5.43
N GLU A 81 -21.14 7.31 5.22
CA GLU A 81 -21.35 8.74 5.16
C GLU A 81 -21.04 9.40 6.50
N GLU A 82 -21.50 8.80 7.58
CA GLU A 82 -21.20 9.20 8.96
C GLU A 82 -19.71 9.04 9.28
N LEU A 83 -19.11 7.91 8.91
CA LEU A 83 -17.68 7.68 9.06
C LEU A 83 -16.84 8.75 8.36
N ALA A 84 -17.29 9.23 7.19
CA ALA A 84 -16.59 10.29 6.46
C ALA A 84 -16.61 11.66 7.16
N LEU A 85 -17.49 11.86 8.14
CA LEU A 85 -17.55 13.08 8.97
C LEU A 85 -16.65 13.00 10.19
N VAL A 86 -16.16 11.80 10.54
CA VAL A 86 -15.21 11.61 11.64
C VAL A 86 -13.86 12.22 11.26
N ASP A 87 -13.25 12.94 12.19
CA ASP A 87 -11.96 13.58 11.97
C ASP A 87 -10.91 12.58 11.47
N GLY A 88 -10.12 13.00 10.46
CA GLY A 88 -9.07 12.16 9.87
C GLY A 88 -9.55 11.15 8.82
N PHE A 89 -10.86 11.01 8.57
CA PHE A 89 -11.39 10.15 7.51
C PHE A 89 -11.66 10.93 6.23
N GLY A 90 -12.79 11.59 6.11
CA GLY A 90 -13.21 12.20 4.85
C GLY A 90 -13.65 11.16 3.80
N ARG A 91 -14.29 11.65 2.72
CA ARG A 91 -14.87 10.78 1.68
C ARG A 91 -13.83 9.92 0.96
N GLU A 92 -12.66 10.45 0.67
CA GLU A 92 -11.61 9.72 -0.07
C GLU A 92 -11.02 8.58 0.74
N ALA A 93 -10.71 8.82 2.03
CA ALA A 93 -10.23 7.81 2.93
C ALA A 93 -11.20 6.63 3.01
N VAL A 94 -12.48 6.93 3.24
CA VAL A 94 -13.50 5.90 3.34
C VAL A 94 -13.70 5.19 2.00
N ALA A 95 -13.68 5.89 0.86
CA ALA A 95 -13.78 5.27 -0.47
C ALA A 95 -12.60 4.34 -0.79
N ALA A 96 -11.38 4.72 -0.40
CA ALA A 96 -10.19 3.90 -0.58
C ALA A 96 -10.16 2.68 0.33
N LEU A 97 -10.57 2.84 1.60
CA LEU A 97 -10.47 1.80 2.62
C LEU A 97 -11.75 0.96 2.76
N ARG A 98 -12.87 1.31 2.10
CA ARG A 98 -14.15 0.64 2.22
C ARG A 98 -14.10 -0.89 2.13
N PRO A 99 -13.33 -1.52 1.24
CA PRO A 99 -13.24 -2.98 1.17
C PRO A 99 -12.67 -3.62 2.45
N PHE A 100 -11.95 -2.83 3.25
CA PHE A 100 -11.27 -3.25 4.48
C PHE A 100 -11.95 -2.74 5.75
N LEU A 101 -13.10 -2.06 5.63
CA LEU A 101 -13.87 -1.52 6.75
C LEU A 101 -15.23 -2.19 6.88
N SER A 102 -15.68 -2.35 8.11
CA SER A 102 -16.98 -2.89 8.47
C SER A 102 -17.65 -2.01 9.53
N LEU A 103 -18.96 -1.85 9.41
CA LEU A 103 -19.80 -1.15 10.39
C LEU A 103 -20.37 -2.07 11.48
N TRP A 104 -19.92 -3.33 11.53
CA TRP A 104 -20.34 -4.26 12.57
C TRP A 104 -20.04 -3.71 13.96
N SER A 105 -20.96 -3.92 14.90
CA SER A 105 -20.83 -3.53 16.29
C SER A 105 -21.13 -4.68 17.24
N PRO A 106 -20.30 -4.88 18.29
CA PRO A 106 -20.60 -5.85 19.34
C PRO A 106 -21.79 -5.44 20.21
N ARG A 107 -22.19 -4.16 20.16
CA ARG A 107 -23.34 -3.63 20.92
C ARG A 107 -24.68 -3.85 20.19
N ALA A 108 -24.66 -4.19 18.91
CA ALA A 108 -25.89 -4.41 18.14
C ALA A 108 -26.65 -5.61 18.69
N ALA A 109 -27.95 -5.45 18.92
CA ALA A 109 -28.82 -6.53 19.39
C ALA A 109 -28.79 -7.72 18.44
N GLY A 110 -28.53 -8.93 18.95
CA GLY A 110 -28.40 -10.14 18.13
C GLY A 110 -27.03 -10.30 17.42
N SER A 111 -26.06 -9.46 17.72
CA SER A 111 -24.69 -9.61 17.24
C SER A 111 -24.03 -10.81 17.94
N THR A 112 -24.12 -11.98 17.32
CA THR A 112 -23.27 -13.11 17.69
C THR A 112 -21.97 -13.01 16.91
N ASP A 113 -20.87 -12.74 17.60
CA ASP A 113 -19.51 -12.85 17.03
C ASP A 113 -19.17 -14.33 16.85
N THR A 114 -19.82 -14.96 15.89
CA THR A 114 -19.43 -16.29 15.44
C THR A 114 -18.21 -16.15 14.53
N VAL A 115 -17.06 -15.85 15.12
CA VAL A 115 -15.79 -15.94 14.40
C VAL A 115 -15.54 -17.40 14.11
N LYS A 116 -16.03 -17.85 12.96
CA LYS A 116 -15.72 -19.16 12.43
C LYS A 116 -14.26 -19.20 12.03
N THR A 117 -13.63 -20.35 12.23
CA THR A 117 -12.30 -20.61 11.67
C THR A 117 -12.40 -20.58 10.15
N HIS A 118 -11.48 -19.86 9.52
CA HIS A 118 -11.39 -19.76 8.06
C HIS A 118 -10.03 -20.21 7.59
N VAL A 119 -10.02 -20.86 6.44
CA VAL A 119 -8.81 -21.29 5.74
C VAL A 119 -8.79 -20.61 4.38
N ASP A 120 -7.73 -19.90 4.10
CA ASP A 120 -7.43 -19.30 2.80
C ASP A 120 -6.25 -20.02 2.18
N GLY A 121 -6.41 -20.49 0.96
CA GLY A 121 -5.36 -21.10 0.17
C GLY A 121 -5.16 -20.34 -1.14
N LEU A 122 -3.90 -20.13 -1.52
CA LEU A 122 -3.53 -19.52 -2.79
C LEU A 122 -2.48 -20.38 -3.47
N LEU A 123 -2.70 -20.70 -4.73
CA LEU A 123 -1.74 -21.34 -5.62
C LEU A 123 -1.47 -20.38 -6.78
N ARG A 124 -0.19 -20.05 -7.01
CA ARG A 124 0.28 -19.20 -8.12
C ARG A 124 1.29 -19.97 -8.95
N ALA A 125 1.05 -20.03 -10.25
CA ALA A 125 1.94 -20.63 -11.22
C ALA A 125 2.37 -19.59 -12.26
N THR A 126 3.65 -19.56 -12.57
CA THR A 126 4.24 -18.74 -13.64
C THR A 126 5.02 -19.65 -14.58
N GLU A 127 5.51 -19.14 -15.69
CA GLU A 127 6.40 -19.90 -16.59
C GLU A 127 7.70 -20.37 -15.91
N LYS A 128 8.10 -19.75 -14.79
CA LYS A 128 9.38 -20.03 -14.10
C LYS A 128 9.20 -20.84 -12.82
N ASN A 129 8.17 -20.56 -12.03
CA ASN A 129 8.05 -21.07 -10.67
C ASN A 129 6.60 -21.31 -10.25
N ILE A 130 6.45 -22.00 -9.13
CA ILE A 130 5.19 -22.20 -8.45
C ILE A 130 5.28 -21.67 -7.01
N GLY A 131 4.22 -21.03 -6.55
CA GLY A 131 4.10 -20.53 -5.19
C GLY A 131 2.78 -20.96 -4.57
N THR A 132 2.78 -21.27 -3.29
CA THR A 132 1.58 -21.55 -2.50
C THR A 132 1.61 -20.76 -1.21
N LYS A 133 0.44 -20.26 -0.81
CA LYS A 133 0.22 -19.62 0.47
C LYS A 133 -0.97 -20.28 1.16
N VAL A 134 -0.89 -20.49 2.45
CA VAL A 134 -2.00 -20.96 3.29
C VAL A 134 -2.11 -20.07 4.50
N LYS A 135 -3.31 -19.69 4.86
CA LYS A 135 -3.63 -18.86 6.02
C LYS A 135 -4.81 -19.42 6.77
N LEU A 136 -4.63 -19.67 8.04
CA LEU A 136 -5.65 -20.08 8.98
C LEU A 136 -5.96 -18.92 9.92
N THR A 137 -7.21 -18.52 10.03
CA THR A 137 -7.63 -17.44 10.93
C THR A 137 -8.78 -17.92 11.79
N GLY A 138 -8.68 -17.74 13.10
CA GLY A 138 -9.71 -18.05 14.07
C GLY A 138 -9.89 -16.93 15.09
N ARG A 139 -10.65 -17.20 16.14
CA ARG A 139 -10.86 -16.23 17.21
C ARG A 139 -9.56 -16.05 18.00
N GLY A 140 -8.98 -14.86 17.91
CA GLY A 140 -7.75 -14.53 18.64
C GLY A 140 -6.48 -15.19 18.13
N PHE A 141 -6.51 -15.90 16.99
CA PHE A 141 -5.30 -16.45 16.39
C PHE A 141 -5.29 -16.36 14.87
N GLN A 142 -4.10 -16.29 14.31
CA GLN A 142 -3.84 -16.42 12.89
C GLN A 142 -2.53 -17.20 12.71
N ALA A 143 -2.49 -18.12 11.76
CA ALA A 143 -1.25 -18.74 11.33
C ALA A 143 -1.20 -18.73 9.80
N ALA A 144 -0.05 -18.48 9.24
CA ALA A 144 0.11 -18.48 7.79
C ALA A 144 1.49 -18.97 7.38
N ALA A 145 1.56 -19.57 6.19
CA ALA A 145 2.79 -19.98 5.56
C ALA A 145 2.72 -19.69 4.05
N ALA A 146 3.86 -19.33 3.49
CA ALA A 146 4.05 -19.14 2.06
C ALA A 146 5.34 -19.82 1.61
N VAL A 147 5.28 -20.47 0.45
CA VAL A 147 6.44 -21.12 -0.17
C VAL A 147 6.43 -20.80 -1.66
N ARG A 148 7.56 -20.37 -2.21
CA ARG A 148 7.76 -20.18 -3.65
C ARG A 148 9.05 -20.87 -4.08
N THR A 149 8.95 -21.72 -5.10
CA THR A 149 10.13 -22.36 -5.71
C THR A 149 10.88 -21.37 -6.60
N GLU A 150 12.17 -21.58 -6.79
CA GLU A 150 12.95 -20.81 -7.77
C GLU A 150 12.66 -21.28 -9.21
N SER A 151 12.38 -22.57 -9.37
CA SER A 151 12.05 -23.18 -10.65
C SER A 151 11.06 -24.33 -10.50
N TRP A 152 10.38 -24.71 -11.59
CA TRP A 152 9.50 -25.90 -11.63
C TRP A 152 10.21 -27.22 -11.34
N ARG A 153 11.54 -27.27 -11.55
CA ARG A 153 12.34 -28.50 -11.46
C ARG A 153 12.97 -28.73 -10.10
N SER A 154 12.93 -27.73 -9.20
CA SER A 154 13.62 -27.83 -7.92
C SER A 154 12.88 -27.12 -6.80
N LEU A 155 12.70 -27.84 -5.68
CA LEU A 155 12.26 -27.26 -4.40
C LEU A 155 13.42 -26.70 -3.58
N LYS A 156 14.68 -26.87 -4.03
CA LYS A 156 15.85 -26.27 -3.40
C LYS A 156 15.84 -24.76 -3.65
N GLY A 157 16.27 -23.97 -2.66
CA GLY A 157 16.26 -22.50 -2.77
C GLY A 157 14.89 -21.86 -2.65
N ALA A 158 13.85 -22.60 -2.25
CA ALA A 158 12.52 -22.03 -2.10
C ALA A 158 12.50 -20.96 -1.01
N PHE A 159 11.98 -19.78 -1.35
CA PHE A 159 11.64 -18.76 -0.36
C PHE A 159 10.49 -19.25 0.52
N ARG A 160 10.65 -19.14 1.84
CA ARG A 160 9.67 -19.62 2.81
C ARG A 160 9.42 -18.55 3.85
N THR A 161 8.17 -18.18 4.04
CA THR A 161 7.74 -17.35 5.16
C THR A 161 6.68 -18.08 5.95
N ALA A 162 6.73 -17.97 7.27
CA ALA A 162 5.71 -18.54 8.14
C ALA A 162 5.58 -17.69 9.40
N HIS A 163 4.36 -17.49 9.86
CA HIS A 163 4.10 -16.83 11.14
C HIS A 163 2.91 -17.43 11.86
N ALA A 164 2.89 -17.23 13.17
CA ALA A 164 1.73 -17.42 14.03
C ALA A 164 1.50 -16.16 14.86
N GLU A 165 0.27 -15.73 14.97
CA GLU A 165 -0.13 -14.56 15.77
C GLU A 165 -1.23 -14.97 16.75
N LEU A 166 -1.06 -14.60 18.00
CA LEU A 166 -2.01 -14.83 19.07
C LEU A 166 -2.44 -13.48 19.67
N ASN A 167 -3.74 -13.24 19.69
CA ASN A 167 -4.33 -12.03 20.24
C ASN A 167 -5.11 -12.40 21.52
N TYR A 168 -4.67 -11.87 22.66
CA TYR A 168 -5.34 -12.07 23.93
C TYR A 168 -5.54 -10.74 24.66
N ARG A 169 -6.79 -10.29 24.74
CA ARG A 169 -7.15 -8.98 25.32
C ARG A 169 -6.40 -7.83 24.63
N LYS A 170 -5.42 -7.23 25.32
CA LYS A 170 -4.61 -6.09 24.86
C LYS A 170 -3.23 -6.52 24.34
N TRP A 171 -2.95 -7.82 24.32
CA TRP A 171 -1.67 -8.38 23.95
C TRP A 171 -1.75 -9.07 22.59
N THR A 172 -0.72 -8.87 21.78
CA THR A 172 -0.52 -9.56 20.52
C THR A 172 0.87 -10.19 20.53
N LEU A 173 0.95 -11.52 20.44
CA LEU A 173 2.20 -12.26 20.26
C LEU A 173 2.32 -12.68 18.81
N THR A 174 3.41 -12.31 18.17
CA THR A 174 3.77 -12.74 16.80
C THR A 174 5.02 -13.60 16.87
N LEU A 175 4.97 -14.80 16.30
CA LEU A 175 6.08 -15.74 16.17
C LEU A 175 6.35 -16.02 14.69
N GLY A 176 7.61 -16.12 14.30
CA GLY A 176 8.04 -16.36 12.91
C GLY A 176 8.40 -15.08 12.17
N ASP A 177 7.88 -14.92 10.96
CA ASP A 177 8.30 -13.84 10.06
C ASP A 177 7.43 -12.58 10.25
N TYR A 178 8.06 -11.43 10.47
CA TYR A 178 7.39 -10.17 10.72
C TYR A 178 8.18 -8.96 10.21
N ASN A 179 7.49 -7.82 10.13
CA ASN A 179 8.04 -6.51 9.83
C ASN A 179 7.88 -5.58 11.03
N VAL A 180 8.82 -4.64 11.18
CA VAL A 180 8.83 -3.61 12.23
C VAL A 180 8.85 -2.23 11.58
N ARG A 181 7.87 -1.36 11.91
CA ARG A 181 7.76 0.00 11.35
C ARG A 181 7.27 0.97 12.41
N TYR A 182 8.21 1.66 13.05
CA TYR A 182 7.94 2.71 14.03
C TYR A 182 8.53 4.05 13.58
N GLY A 183 7.99 5.15 14.12
CA GLY A 183 8.44 6.50 13.84
C GLY A 183 8.27 6.91 12.38
N GLN A 184 9.25 7.66 11.86
CA GLN A 184 9.34 8.10 10.45
C GLN A 184 10.37 7.30 9.66
N GLY A 185 10.95 6.25 10.27
CA GLY A 185 11.89 5.33 9.65
C GLY A 185 13.33 5.80 9.65
N LEU A 186 13.74 6.60 10.62
CA LEU A 186 15.16 6.91 10.87
C LEU A 186 15.87 5.77 11.60
N ALA A 187 15.32 5.29 12.71
CA ALA A 187 15.93 4.23 13.49
C ALA A 187 15.84 2.89 12.77
N HIS A 188 14.63 2.50 12.40
CA HIS A 188 14.39 1.24 11.68
C HIS A 188 13.09 1.29 10.88
N TRP A 189 13.12 0.64 9.70
CA TRP A 189 11.94 0.48 8.86
C TRP A 189 12.08 -0.77 8.01
N SER A 190 11.28 -1.79 8.30
CA SER A 190 11.27 -3.04 7.53
C SER A 190 10.74 -2.84 6.12
N GLY A 191 11.39 -3.50 5.17
CA GLY A 191 11.06 -3.46 3.76
C GLY A 191 11.71 -2.29 3.03
N PHE A 192 11.84 -2.44 1.73
CA PHE A 192 12.28 -1.38 0.84
C PHE A 192 11.15 -0.37 0.68
N THR A 193 11.44 0.90 0.78
CA THR A 193 10.53 1.97 0.42
C THR A 193 11.25 2.83 -0.61
N MET A 194 10.72 2.88 -1.82
CA MET A 194 11.16 3.93 -2.74
C MET A 194 10.83 5.26 -2.05
N SER A 195 11.84 6.01 -1.71
CA SER A 195 11.68 7.31 -1.02
C SER A 195 11.22 8.37 -2.02
N SER A 196 10.03 8.17 -2.59
CA SER A 196 9.43 9.20 -3.41
C SER A 196 8.52 10.05 -2.53
N LEU A 197 8.81 11.34 -2.46
CA LEU A 197 7.89 12.35 -1.95
C LEU A 197 6.98 12.81 -3.09
N SER A 198 6.36 11.86 -3.78
CA SER A 198 5.56 12.10 -4.98
C SER A 198 4.27 12.85 -4.66
N THR A 199 3.73 12.64 -3.45
CA THR A 199 2.54 13.36 -2.99
C THR A 199 2.80 14.09 -1.66
N PRO A 200 2.03 15.15 -1.32
CA PRO A 200 2.11 15.77 0.00
C PRO A 200 1.80 14.82 1.16
N GLU A 201 1.01 13.78 0.93
CA GLU A 201 0.69 12.75 1.92
C GLU A 201 1.88 11.85 2.27
N ALA A 202 2.80 11.64 1.32
CA ALA A 202 4.02 10.84 1.50
C ALA A 202 5.06 11.48 2.44
N PHE A 203 4.92 12.77 2.76
CA PHE A 203 5.86 13.49 3.63
C PHE A 203 5.83 13.01 5.09
N MET A 204 4.75 12.37 5.50
CA MET A 204 4.55 11.86 6.85
C MET A 204 4.25 10.37 6.81
N LYS A 205 5.27 9.54 7.04
CA LYS A 205 5.10 8.09 7.05
C LYS A 205 4.15 7.66 8.17
N ARG A 206 3.42 6.59 7.91
CA ARG A 206 2.53 5.97 8.88
C ARG A 206 3.25 4.81 9.57
N SER A 207 3.42 4.89 10.87
CA SER A 207 3.85 3.78 11.72
C SER A 207 2.76 2.69 11.72
N THR A 208 3.11 1.46 11.42
CA THR A 208 2.19 0.32 11.46
C THR A 208 2.50 -0.66 12.59
N GLY A 209 3.55 -0.40 13.37
CA GLY A 209 3.99 -1.29 14.43
C GLY A 209 4.59 -2.60 13.90
N ILE A 210 4.31 -3.68 14.60
CA ILE A 210 4.68 -5.02 14.17
C ILE A 210 3.57 -5.58 13.29
N SER A 211 3.96 -6.13 12.13
CA SER A 211 3.03 -6.78 11.22
C SER A 211 3.58 -8.14 10.77
N PRO A 212 2.81 -9.24 10.95
CA PRO A 212 3.23 -10.54 10.48
C PRO A 212 3.36 -10.53 8.95
N GLN A 213 4.37 -11.24 8.44
CA GLN A 213 4.64 -11.30 7.01
C GLN A 213 4.06 -12.58 6.40
N TRP A 214 3.28 -12.41 5.34
CA TRP A 214 2.71 -13.50 4.55
C TRP A 214 2.94 -13.22 3.07
N SER A 215 4.19 -13.37 2.65
CA SER A 215 4.62 -12.98 1.32
C SER A 215 5.50 -14.04 0.64
N PHE A 216 5.64 -13.93 -0.67
CA PHE A 216 6.62 -14.69 -1.43
C PHE A 216 8.01 -14.05 -1.44
N SER A 217 8.19 -12.94 -0.76
CA SER A 217 9.46 -12.24 -0.60
C SER A 217 10.21 -12.73 0.65
N ALA A 218 11.50 -12.47 0.71
CA ALA A 218 12.29 -12.75 1.91
C ALA A 218 11.76 -11.99 3.13
N PRO A 219 11.75 -12.60 4.33
CA PRO A 219 11.33 -11.90 5.54
C PRO A 219 12.30 -10.78 5.91
N SER A 220 11.78 -9.74 6.55
CA SER A 220 12.62 -8.69 7.14
C SER A 220 13.21 -9.15 8.48
N HIS A 221 12.39 -9.80 9.30
CA HIS A 221 12.78 -10.37 10.59
C HIS A 221 12.14 -11.73 10.76
N ARG A 222 12.85 -12.65 11.43
CA ARG A 222 12.36 -13.97 11.81
C ARG A 222 12.65 -14.21 13.28
N GLY A 223 11.60 -14.32 14.11
CA GLY A 223 11.79 -14.46 15.55
C GLY A 223 10.50 -14.34 16.33
N ALA A 224 10.47 -13.47 17.35
CA ALA A 224 9.32 -13.26 18.20
C ALA A 224 9.10 -11.77 18.48
N ALA A 225 7.85 -11.37 18.55
CA ALA A 225 7.46 -10.02 18.93
C ALA A 225 6.22 -10.04 19.81
N LEU A 226 6.20 -9.20 20.84
CA LEU A 226 5.09 -9.02 21.76
C LEU A 226 4.68 -7.55 21.78
N GLU A 227 3.43 -7.28 21.49
CA GLU A 227 2.83 -5.95 21.54
C GLU A 227 1.76 -5.87 22.64
N TYR A 228 1.70 -4.74 23.30
CA TYR A 228 0.62 -4.34 24.20
C TYR A 228 -0.02 -3.07 23.66
N GLY A 229 -1.35 -3.02 23.56
CA GLY A 229 -2.09 -1.84 23.11
C GLY A 229 -3.26 -1.52 24.02
N SER A 230 -3.28 -0.28 24.53
CA SER A 230 -4.44 0.31 25.23
C SER A 230 -4.81 1.64 24.55
N GLY A 231 -5.93 2.27 24.94
CA GLY A 231 -6.35 3.54 24.35
C GLY A 231 -5.32 4.67 24.46
N TRP A 232 -4.44 4.65 25.48
CA TRP A 232 -3.46 5.70 25.73
C TRP A 232 -2.00 5.24 25.68
N LEU A 233 -1.73 3.93 25.65
CA LEU A 233 -0.37 3.36 25.70
C LEU A 233 -0.23 2.24 24.68
N SER A 234 0.86 2.27 23.93
CA SER A 234 1.34 1.16 23.10
C SER A 234 2.77 0.82 23.48
N ALA A 235 3.06 -0.47 23.63
CA ALA A 235 4.41 -0.95 23.91
C ALA A 235 4.68 -2.21 23.10
N ALA A 236 5.91 -2.38 22.62
CA ALA A 236 6.35 -3.54 21.87
C ALA A 236 7.76 -3.94 22.26
N VAL A 237 8.02 -5.25 22.26
CA VAL A 237 9.35 -5.85 22.36
C VAL A 237 9.46 -6.88 21.24
N PHE A 238 10.58 -6.91 20.53
CA PHE A 238 10.80 -7.81 19.43
C PHE A 238 12.26 -8.24 19.32
N ALA A 239 12.46 -9.45 18.83
CA ALA A 239 13.79 -10.01 18.61
C ALA A 239 13.76 -10.97 17.42
N ASP A 240 14.85 -11.02 16.65
CA ASP A 240 15.02 -11.99 15.58
C ASP A 240 16.21 -12.93 15.82
N ILE A 241 16.29 -13.96 14.98
CA ILE A 241 17.34 -14.99 15.07
C ILE A 241 18.72 -14.49 14.64
N ASP A 242 18.79 -13.35 13.94
CA ASP A 242 20.03 -12.74 13.45
C ASP A 242 20.63 -11.76 14.48
N GLY A 243 19.99 -11.64 15.67
CA GLY A 243 20.47 -10.83 16.78
C GLY A 243 19.91 -9.42 16.84
N PHE A 244 18.97 -9.07 15.98
CA PHE A 244 18.24 -7.81 16.10
C PHE A 244 17.26 -7.87 17.26
N ILE A 245 17.37 -6.92 18.19
CA ILE A 245 16.50 -6.80 19.35
C ILE A 245 16.05 -5.35 19.47
N GLY A 246 14.77 -5.14 19.79
CA GLY A 246 14.29 -3.79 20.00
C GLY A 246 13.05 -3.71 20.85
N THR A 247 12.78 -2.49 21.28
CA THR A 247 11.57 -2.10 22.00
C THR A 247 11.08 -0.76 21.50
N HIS A 248 9.78 -0.57 21.53
CA HIS A 248 9.12 0.71 21.27
C HIS A 248 8.02 0.93 22.31
N VAL A 249 7.94 2.13 22.86
CA VAL A 249 6.88 2.54 23.79
C VAL A 249 6.35 3.89 23.34
N SER A 250 5.04 4.03 23.16
CA SER A 250 4.41 5.29 22.79
C SER A 250 3.18 5.60 23.65
N GLY A 251 3.08 6.86 24.05
CA GLY A 251 1.87 7.44 24.63
C GLY A 251 0.98 8.03 23.54
N LEU A 252 -0.33 7.79 23.65
CA LEU A 252 -1.35 8.28 22.72
C LEU A 252 -2.32 9.20 23.45
N TRP A 253 -2.69 10.29 22.78
CA TRP A 253 -3.72 11.22 23.25
C TRP A 253 -4.56 11.72 22.07
N ARG A 254 -5.63 12.44 22.35
CA ARG A 254 -6.63 12.85 21.35
C ARG A 254 -6.03 13.46 20.07
N TYR A 255 -4.95 14.24 20.19
CA TYR A 255 -4.39 14.99 19.05
C TYR A 255 -3.05 14.45 18.57
N GLY A 256 -2.51 13.41 19.20
CA GLY A 256 -1.21 12.91 18.77
C GLY A 256 -0.67 11.75 19.58
N GLN A 257 0.60 11.48 19.31
CA GLN A 257 1.41 10.48 19.98
C GLN A 257 2.85 10.95 20.15
N ALA A 258 3.54 10.39 21.10
CA ALA A 258 4.99 10.44 21.20
C ALA A 258 5.52 9.07 21.63
N GLY A 259 6.64 8.66 21.04
CA GLY A 259 7.23 7.36 21.29
C GLY A 259 8.74 7.40 21.43
N VAL A 260 9.26 6.34 22.04
CA VAL A 260 10.69 6.08 22.21
C VAL A 260 10.97 4.68 21.72
N SER A 261 12.02 4.53 20.91
CA SER A 261 12.53 3.23 20.48
C SER A 261 13.97 3.02 20.95
N LEU A 262 14.28 1.79 21.33
CA LEU A 262 15.63 1.32 21.59
C LEU A 262 15.84 0.03 20.80
N MET A 263 16.84 -0.01 19.93
CA MET A 263 17.09 -1.13 19.01
C MET A 263 18.59 -1.39 18.89
N THR A 264 18.96 -2.67 18.69
CA THR A 264 20.34 -3.08 18.41
C THR A 264 20.33 -4.23 17.42
N ASP A 265 21.30 -4.28 16.53
CA ASP A 265 21.55 -5.40 15.60
C ASP A 265 22.60 -6.37 16.11
N GLY A 266 22.94 -6.30 17.38
CA GLY A 266 23.88 -7.20 18.05
C GLY A 266 25.38 -6.85 17.85
N ALA A 267 25.73 -6.22 16.73
CA ALA A 267 27.12 -5.86 16.41
C ALA A 267 27.44 -4.41 16.67
N ASP A 268 26.44 -3.54 16.52
CA ASP A 268 26.56 -2.10 16.65
C ASP A 268 26.06 -1.59 18.01
N ARG A 269 26.41 -0.32 18.28
CA ARG A 269 25.87 0.38 19.44
C ARG A 269 24.37 0.56 19.27
N PRO A 270 23.59 0.51 20.38
CA PRO A 270 22.15 0.63 20.29
C PRO A 270 21.73 1.94 19.62
N THR A 271 20.74 1.86 18.77
CA THR A 271 20.04 3.00 18.20
C THR A 271 18.91 3.41 19.13
N VAL A 272 18.89 4.68 19.52
CA VAL A 272 17.80 5.29 20.29
C VAL A 272 17.08 6.27 19.40
N SER A 273 15.74 6.23 19.38
CA SER A 273 14.96 7.26 18.68
C SER A 273 13.81 7.78 19.53
N LEU A 274 13.45 9.03 19.26
CA LEU A 274 12.26 9.70 19.72
C LEU A 274 11.42 10.04 18.50
N ASP A 275 10.16 9.65 18.49
CA ASP A 275 9.23 9.97 17.42
C ASP A 275 7.95 10.63 17.97
N GLY A 276 7.27 11.37 17.11
CA GLY A 276 6.02 11.99 17.48
C GLY A 276 5.18 12.39 16.30
N ARG A 277 3.89 12.47 16.52
CA ARG A 277 2.89 12.95 15.58
C ARG A 277 1.83 13.78 16.29
N LEU A 278 1.46 14.90 15.69
CA LEU A 278 0.42 15.79 16.18
C LEU A 278 -0.53 16.14 15.02
N ASN A 279 -1.83 16.08 15.31
CA ASN A 279 -2.88 16.57 14.40
C ASN A 279 -3.82 17.47 15.21
N TYR A 280 -3.80 18.75 14.94
CA TYR A 280 -4.60 19.71 15.68
C TYR A 280 -5.09 20.85 14.79
N LYS A 281 -6.41 21.03 14.70
CA LYS A 281 -7.08 22.15 13.98
C LYS A 281 -6.53 22.40 12.55
N GLY A 282 -6.31 21.31 11.79
CA GLY A 282 -5.82 21.42 10.40
C GLY A 282 -4.30 21.57 10.28
N VAL A 283 -3.57 21.50 11.41
CA VAL A 283 -2.10 21.41 11.43
C VAL A 283 -1.72 19.99 11.71
N ASP A 284 -0.89 19.42 10.85
CA ASP A 284 -0.30 18.09 11.00
C ASP A 284 1.20 18.24 11.24
N PHE A 285 1.75 17.50 12.19
CA PHE A 285 3.19 17.39 12.40
C PHE A 285 3.57 15.92 12.58
N ALA A 286 4.70 15.51 12.00
CA ALA A 286 5.31 14.21 12.28
C ALA A 286 6.82 14.34 12.26
N GLY A 287 7.52 13.72 13.22
CA GLY A 287 8.96 13.80 13.30
C GLY A 287 9.58 12.62 14.00
N GLU A 288 10.88 12.43 13.77
CA GLU A 288 11.72 11.46 14.46
C GLU A 288 13.14 12.04 14.59
N ALA A 289 13.71 11.89 15.77
CA ALA A 289 15.11 12.15 16.04
C ALA A 289 15.75 10.86 16.55
N ALA A 290 16.88 10.47 16.00
CA ALA A 290 17.54 9.23 16.35
C ALA A 290 19.04 9.42 16.56
N SER A 291 19.63 8.60 17.42
CA SER A 291 21.08 8.54 17.66
C SER A 291 21.56 7.10 17.48
N ALA A 292 22.58 6.92 16.67
CA ALA A 292 23.24 5.65 16.44
C ALA A 292 24.74 5.87 16.17
N ASN A 293 25.61 5.01 16.70
CA ASN A 293 27.07 5.07 16.48
C ASN A 293 27.72 6.43 16.75
N GLY A 294 27.18 7.19 17.73
CA GLY A 294 27.67 8.52 18.07
C GLY A 294 27.29 9.62 17.07
N ALA A 295 26.37 9.36 16.15
CA ALA A 295 25.81 10.34 15.22
C ALA A 295 24.31 10.53 15.47
N GLY A 296 23.83 11.76 15.40
CA GLY A 296 22.43 12.10 15.44
C GLY A 296 21.84 12.27 14.05
N ALA A 297 20.59 11.87 13.86
CA ALA A 297 19.81 12.12 12.67
C ALA A 297 18.43 12.68 13.04
N VAL A 298 17.86 13.52 12.19
CA VAL A 298 16.53 14.09 12.40
C VAL A 298 15.75 14.17 11.09
N GLN A 299 14.46 13.90 11.18
CA GLN A 299 13.48 14.10 10.12
C GLN A 299 12.21 14.67 10.71
N GLY A 300 11.65 15.69 10.08
CA GLY A 300 10.38 16.27 10.50
C GLY A 300 9.59 16.81 9.33
N ALA A 301 8.28 16.70 9.40
CA ALA A 301 7.36 17.28 8.43
C ALA A 301 6.23 18.02 9.15
N ALA A 302 5.79 19.12 8.57
CA ALA A 302 4.66 19.92 9.04
C ALA A 302 3.73 20.21 7.88
N GLY A 303 2.43 20.05 8.10
CA GLY A 303 1.39 20.31 7.13
C GLY A 303 0.31 21.24 7.67
N VAL A 304 -0.25 22.06 6.81
CA VAL A 304 -1.38 22.95 7.14
C VAL A 304 -2.46 22.79 6.07
N LYS A 305 -3.70 22.59 6.52
CA LYS A 305 -4.88 22.55 5.65
C LYS A 305 -5.68 23.82 5.84
N ALA A 306 -5.88 24.57 4.76
CA ALA A 306 -6.68 25.79 4.68
C ALA A 306 -7.75 25.61 3.57
N GLY A 307 -8.96 25.23 3.97
CA GLY A 307 -10.05 24.95 3.02
C GLY A 307 -9.69 23.83 2.04
N ALA A 308 -9.69 24.17 0.75
CA ALA A 308 -9.36 23.25 -0.34
C ALA A 308 -7.86 23.03 -0.55
N LEU A 309 -7.01 23.87 0.05
CA LEU A 309 -5.55 23.84 -0.08
C LEU A 309 -4.91 23.15 1.12
N ARG A 310 -3.91 22.31 0.87
CA ARG A 310 -3.00 21.76 1.86
C ARG A 310 -1.56 22.04 1.45
N LEU A 311 -0.76 22.54 2.38
CA LEU A 311 0.68 22.77 2.24
C LEU A 311 1.43 21.85 3.19
N VAL A 312 2.53 21.26 2.75
CA VAL A 312 3.38 20.40 3.57
C VAL A 312 4.85 20.72 3.32
N PHE A 313 5.64 20.74 4.39
CA PHE A 313 7.08 20.92 4.35
C PHE A 313 7.76 19.77 5.12
N GLN A 314 8.94 19.35 4.66
CA GLN A 314 9.75 18.34 5.34
C GLN A 314 11.21 18.72 5.31
N GLY A 315 11.90 18.50 6.45
CA GLY A 315 13.34 18.57 6.56
C GLY A 315 13.91 17.21 6.98
N ARG A 316 15.07 16.83 6.40
CA ARG A 316 15.82 15.63 6.76
C ARG A 316 17.29 15.96 6.91
N ALA A 317 17.91 15.50 8.01
CA ALA A 317 19.34 15.61 8.24
C ALA A 317 19.86 14.27 8.79
N VAL A 318 20.52 13.51 7.94
CA VAL A 318 21.04 12.17 8.24
C VAL A 318 22.52 12.14 7.89
N PRO A 319 23.44 12.29 8.88
CA PRO A 319 24.87 12.21 8.63
C PRO A 319 25.31 10.85 8.09
N SER A 320 26.37 10.84 7.28
CA SER A 320 26.92 9.60 6.70
C SER A 320 27.41 8.59 7.74
N ARG A 321 27.72 9.04 8.97
CA ARG A 321 28.13 8.19 10.10
C ARG A 321 26.95 7.51 10.80
N PHE A 322 25.72 7.95 10.52
CA PHE A 322 24.54 7.35 11.12
C PHE A 322 24.38 5.90 10.64
N SER A 323 24.10 5.00 11.58
CA SER A 323 24.05 3.54 11.35
C SER A 323 23.08 3.14 10.23
N GLY A 324 23.43 2.07 9.51
CA GLY A 324 22.58 1.43 8.50
C GLY A 324 22.51 2.14 7.14
N ARG A 325 23.17 3.31 6.97
CA ARG A 325 23.19 4.01 5.67
C ARG A 325 24.62 4.17 5.14
N LYS A 326 24.82 3.80 3.88
CA LYS A 326 26.12 3.97 3.21
C LYS A 326 26.45 5.45 2.96
N ASN A 327 25.42 6.30 2.83
CA ASN A 327 25.56 7.73 2.51
C ASN A 327 24.70 8.56 3.46
N GLY A 328 25.16 9.77 3.75
CA GLY A 328 24.34 10.79 4.41
C GLY A 328 23.27 11.36 3.46
N GLU A 329 22.30 12.05 4.04
CA GLU A 329 21.27 12.78 3.30
C GLU A 329 20.88 14.05 4.06
N TYR A 330 20.96 15.20 3.40
CA TYR A 330 20.41 16.46 3.88
C TYR A 330 19.39 16.93 2.84
N ALA A 331 18.14 17.10 3.23
CA ALA A 331 17.10 17.40 2.27
C ALA A 331 16.04 18.35 2.83
N LEU A 332 15.49 19.14 1.94
CA LEU A 332 14.30 19.95 2.15
C LEU A 332 13.28 19.62 1.08
N ALA A 333 12.05 19.44 1.47
CA ALA A 333 10.96 19.19 0.55
C ALA A 333 9.75 20.07 0.88
N ALA A 334 9.02 20.44 -0.15
CA ALA A 334 7.76 21.17 -0.05
C ALA A 334 6.73 20.54 -0.96
N GLY A 335 5.48 20.55 -0.52
CA GLY A 335 4.36 20.02 -1.30
C GLY A 335 3.11 20.86 -1.09
N ALA A 336 2.29 20.94 -2.13
CA ALA A 336 0.98 21.55 -2.10
C ALA A 336 -0.03 20.63 -2.79
N SER A 337 -1.22 20.50 -2.23
CA SER A 337 -2.34 19.85 -2.90
C SER A 337 -3.58 20.71 -2.81
N TRP A 338 -4.39 20.66 -3.86
CA TRP A 338 -5.64 21.39 -3.97
C TRP A 338 -6.74 20.48 -4.50
N LYS A 339 -7.96 20.64 -3.98
CA LYS A 339 -9.15 19.90 -4.41
C LYS A 339 -10.30 20.87 -4.61
N SER A 340 -10.97 20.75 -5.75
CA SER A 340 -12.14 21.57 -6.06
C SER A 340 -13.28 21.30 -5.06
N GLU A 341 -14.00 22.34 -4.66
CA GLU A 341 -15.24 22.22 -3.89
C GLU A 341 -16.39 21.65 -4.73
N LYS A 342 -16.32 21.76 -6.06
CA LYS A 342 -17.29 21.15 -6.97
C LYS A 342 -17.05 19.65 -7.07
N TRP A 343 -18.12 18.89 -6.90
CA TRP A 343 -18.12 17.42 -7.01
C TRP A 343 -18.92 16.97 -8.22
N ARG A 344 -18.47 15.89 -8.85
CA ARG A 344 -19.18 15.24 -9.96
C ARG A 344 -19.64 13.86 -9.56
N GLN A 345 -20.91 13.54 -9.87
CA GLN A 345 -21.48 12.21 -9.71
C GLN A 345 -20.89 11.28 -10.77
N LEU A 346 -20.45 10.10 -10.37
CA LEU A 346 -19.96 9.05 -11.27
C LEU A 346 -21.14 8.27 -11.84
N SER A 347 -21.18 8.08 -13.15
CA SER A 347 -22.24 7.34 -13.85
C SER A 347 -22.22 5.87 -13.48
N GLY A 348 -23.40 5.27 -13.30
CA GLY A 348 -23.54 3.85 -12.97
C GLY A 348 -23.10 3.46 -11.56
N ARG A 349 -22.70 4.41 -10.73
CA ARG A 349 -22.35 4.19 -9.33
C ARG A 349 -23.37 4.81 -8.39
N THR A 350 -23.77 4.05 -7.39
CA THR A 350 -24.69 4.50 -6.33
C THR A 350 -24.04 4.28 -4.96
N GLY A 351 -24.44 5.10 -3.98
CA GLY A 351 -23.95 5.01 -2.61
C GLY A 351 -22.62 5.74 -2.40
N PHE A 352 -21.93 5.39 -1.31
CA PHE A 352 -20.72 6.06 -0.89
C PHE A 352 -19.60 5.93 -1.94
N GLY A 353 -18.91 7.03 -2.24
CA GLY A 353 -17.85 7.06 -3.25
C GLY A 353 -18.34 7.19 -4.69
N SER A 354 -19.65 7.44 -4.92
CA SER A 354 -20.20 7.71 -6.24
C SER A 354 -19.91 9.13 -6.75
N SER A 355 -19.35 10.01 -5.94
CA SER A 355 -18.96 11.36 -6.34
C SER A 355 -17.51 11.64 -6.01
N VAL A 356 -16.84 12.42 -6.86
CA VAL A 356 -15.42 12.80 -6.75
C VAL A 356 -15.27 14.31 -7.01
N PRO A 357 -14.18 14.95 -6.51
CA PRO A 357 -13.88 16.33 -6.87
C PRO A 357 -13.79 16.50 -8.39
N ALA A 358 -14.34 17.59 -8.92
CA ALA A 358 -14.25 17.87 -10.35
C ALA A 358 -12.80 18.08 -10.81
N HIS A 359 -11.97 18.64 -9.95
CA HIS A 359 -10.54 18.80 -10.16
C HIS A 359 -9.80 18.49 -8.86
N SER A 360 -8.62 17.88 -9.00
CA SER A 360 -7.62 17.80 -7.93
C SER A 360 -6.22 17.93 -8.54
N ALA A 361 -5.34 18.60 -7.84
CA ALA A 361 -3.96 18.77 -8.26
C ALA A 361 -3.03 18.73 -7.06
N TYR A 362 -1.80 18.28 -7.29
CA TYR A 362 -0.73 18.45 -6.34
C TYR A 362 0.61 18.70 -7.04
N ILE A 363 1.51 19.33 -6.32
CA ILE A 363 2.91 19.50 -6.70
C ILE A 363 3.78 19.23 -5.48
N THR A 364 4.90 18.54 -5.69
CA THR A 364 5.94 18.39 -4.68
C THR A 364 7.31 18.67 -5.28
N ALA A 365 8.19 19.22 -4.48
CA ALA A 365 9.59 19.41 -4.80
C ALA A 365 10.45 18.92 -3.63
N ASP A 366 11.50 18.15 -3.92
CA ASP A 366 12.47 17.61 -2.97
C ASP A 366 13.88 17.96 -3.45
N MET A 367 14.62 18.68 -2.63
CA MET A 367 16.02 19.04 -2.86
C MET A 367 16.88 18.30 -1.87
N SER A 368 17.81 17.49 -2.34
CA SER A 368 18.67 16.69 -1.48
C SER A 368 20.15 16.81 -1.83
N LEU A 369 20.97 16.88 -0.78
CA LEU A 369 22.41 16.76 -0.80
C LEU A 369 22.77 15.37 -0.24
N LEU A 370 23.51 14.59 -1.02
CA LEU A 370 23.86 13.21 -0.71
C LEU A 370 25.40 13.10 -0.58
N PRO A 371 25.98 13.40 0.59
CA PRO A 371 27.41 13.24 0.79
C PRO A 371 27.81 11.78 0.75
N ILE A 372 28.85 11.44 -0.03
CA ILE A 372 29.35 10.08 -0.18
C ILE A 372 30.66 9.95 0.59
N ARG A 373 30.75 8.93 1.46
CA ARG A 373 31.96 8.67 2.27
C ARG A 373 33.22 8.40 1.46
N ALA A 374 33.10 7.87 0.23
CA ALA A 374 34.22 7.38 -0.54
C ALA A 374 34.77 8.37 -1.58
N VAL A 375 34.07 9.47 -1.84
CA VAL A 375 34.43 10.44 -2.87
C VAL A 375 34.08 11.82 -2.35
N ASP A 376 35.04 12.74 -2.37
CA ASP A 376 34.91 14.12 -1.85
C ASP A 376 33.99 15.00 -2.74
N THR A 377 32.94 14.42 -3.33
CA THR A 377 32.02 15.13 -4.22
C THR A 377 30.59 15.08 -3.67
N ASP A 378 30.07 16.27 -3.41
CA ASP A 378 28.67 16.46 -3.06
C ASP A 378 27.74 16.10 -4.23
N ARG A 379 26.94 15.06 -4.05
CA ARG A 379 25.87 14.72 -4.99
C ARG A 379 24.63 15.53 -4.65
N ARG A 380 24.14 16.30 -5.61
CA ARG A 380 22.92 17.10 -5.48
C ARG A 380 21.82 16.51 -6.35
N GLN A 381 20.61 16.49 -5.82
CA GLN A 381 19.45 16.03 -6.55
C GLN A 381 18.25 16.94 -6.28
N ILE A 382 17.48 17.21 -7.34
CA ILE A 382 16.17 17.85 -7.26
C ILE A 382 15.17 16.91 -7.90
N ARG A 383 14.06 16.66 -7.22
CA ARG A 383 12.90 15.91 -7.75
C ARG A 383 11.69 16.81 -7.71
N ILE A 384 10.91 16.80 -8.76
CA ILE A 384 9.65 17.54 -8.90
C ILE A 384 8.60 16.55 -9.38
N TYR A 385 7.46 16.56 -8.72
CA TYR A 385 6.26 15.84 -9.14
C TYR A 385 5.11 16.82 -9.22
N ALA A 386 4.33 16.74 -10.28
CA ALA A 386 3.08 17.47 -10.41
C ALA A 386 2.03 16.55 -11.03
N ASP A 387 0.82 16.61 -10.51
CA ASP A 387 -0.30 15.81 -10.98
C ASP A 387 -1.55 16.66 -11.01
N TRP A 388 -2.34 16.50 -12.05
CA TRP A 388 -3.64 17.14 -12.20
C TRP A 388 -4.66 16.14 -12.73
N LYS A 389 -5.75 15.97 -11.99
CA LYS A 389 -6.88 15.13 -12.34
C LYS A 389 -8.11 16.00 -12.62
N TRP A 390 -8.73 15.73 -13.73
CA TRP A 390 -9.95 16.40 -14.14
C TRP A 390 -11.06 15.38 -14.44
N GLN A 391 -12.13 15.42 -13.63
CA GLN A 391 -13.34 14.67 -13.90
C GLN A 391 -14.19 15.42 -14.91
N LEU A 392 -14.05 15.12 -16.18
CA LEU A 392 -14.74 15.79 -17.31
C LEU A 392 -16.25 15.56 -17.25
N SER A 393 -16.67 14.34 -16.96
CA SER A 393 -18.08 13.95 -16.84
C SER A 393 -18.24 12.85 -15.78
N GLY A 394 -19.45 12.31 -15.62
CA GLY A 394 -19.69 11.14 -14.76
C GLY A 394 -18.97 9.86 -15.24
N THR A 395 -18.57 9.82 -16.50
CA THR A 395 -17.96 8.63 -17.14
C THR A 395 -16.49 8.83 -17.51
N VAL A 396 -16.02 10.06 -17.71
CA VAL A 396 -14.69 10.36 -18.28
C VAL A 396 -13.86 11.17 -17.31
N SER A 397 -12.62 10.76 -17.08
CA SER A 397 -11.61 11.54 -16.38
C SER A 397 -10.29 11.60 -17.16
N LEU A 398 -9.57 12.69 -16.97
CA LEU A 398 -8.23 12.94 -17.49
C LEU A 398 -7.29 13.11 -16.32
N GLU A 399 -6.11 12.52 -16.41
CA GLU A 399 -5.01 12.70 -15.47
C GLU A 399 -3.75 13.08 -16.24
N THR A 400 -3.08 14.13 -15.83
CA THR A 400 -1.80 14.54 -16.40
C THR A 400 -0.77 14.64 -15.30
N ARG A 401 0.39 14.01 -15.49
CA ARG A 401 1.47 13.95 -14.53
C ARG A 401 2.79 14.35 -15.15
N TYR A 402 3.55 15.14 -14.41
CA TYR A 402 4.93 15.47 -14.70
C TYR A 402 5.83 14.95 -13.57
N THR A 403 6.96 14.33 -13.95
CA THR A 403 8.02 13.93 -13.03
C THR A 403 9.35 14.42 -13.55
N GLY A 404 10.03 15.25 -12.77
CA GLY A 404 11.38 15.76 -13.05
C GLY A 404 12.39 15.24 -12.03
N ARG A 405 13.55 14.76 -12.50
CA ARG A 405 14.66 14.36 -11.65
C ARG A 405 15.97 14.92 -12.23
N TYR A 406 16.57 15.84 -11.53
CA TYR A 406 17.80 16.53 -11.93
C TYR A 406 18.91 16.21 -10.92
N ARG A 407 20.05 15.78 -11.42
CA ARG A 407 21.22 15.38 -10.64
C ARG A 407 22.48 15.99 -11.23
N ASN A 408 23.45 16.35 -10.38
CA ASN A 408 24.74 16.84 -10.86
C ASN A 408 25.72 15.72 -11.28
N TYR A 409 25.33 14.45 -11.10
CA TYR A 409 26.16 13.26 -11.34
C TYR A 409 25.54 12.25 -12.31
N ASP A 410 24.33 12.49 -12.78
CA ASP A 410 23.59 11.68 -13.76
C ASP A 410 22.82 12.61 -14.71
N PRO A 411 22.53 12.17 -15.93
CA PRO A 411 21.63 12.90 -16.80
C PRO A 411 20.28 13.20 -16.15
N GLY A 412 19.80 14.40 -16.38
CA GLY A 412 18.46 14.80 -15.95
C GLY A 412 17.40 13.97 -16.66
N ARG A 413 16.31 13.66 -15.95
CA ARG A 413 15.18 12.94 -16.49
C ARG A 413 13.89 13.71 -16.29
N SER A 414 13.11 13.85 -17.34
CA SER A 414 11.76 14.44 -17.32
C SER A 414 10.78 13.51 -18.00
N ASP A 415 9.68 13.22 -17.30
CA ASP A 415 8.60 12.36 -17.78
C ASP A 415 7.30 13.18 -17.80
N LEU A 416 6.55 13.13 -18.89
CA LEU A 416 5.21 13.69 -19.02
C LEU A 416 4.25 12.59 -19.44
N ARG A 417 3.20 12.39 -18.65
CA ARG A 417 2.22 11.33 -18.86
C ARG A 417 0.81 11.91 -18.85
N THR A 418 -0.02 11.41 -19.75
CA THR A 418 -1.45 11.71 -19.78
C THR A 418 -2.25 10.42 -19.89
N ASP A 419 -3.18 10.25 -18.96
CA ASP A 419 -4.10 9.11 -18.89
C ASP A 419 -5.54 9.60 -19.12
N VAL A 420 -6.30 8.87 -19.92
CA VAL A 420 -7.74 9.05 -20.10
C VAL A 420 -8.44 7.81 -19.57
N HIS A 421 -9.39 7.98 -18.68
CA HIS A 421 -10.18 6.88 -18.12
C HIS A 421 -11.65 7.06 -18.47
N PHE A 422 -12.25 6.00 -18.98
CA PHE A 422 -13.68 5.90 -19.25
C PHE A 422 -14.26 4.75 -18.42
N ALA A 423 -15.42 5.00 -17.77
CA ALA A 423 -16.17 3.99 -17.04
C ALA A 423 -17.66 4.22 -17.21
N SER A 424 -18.39 3.23 -17.75
CA SER A 424 -19.84 3.29 -17.91
C SER A 424 -20.45 1.91 -17.72
N GLY A 425 -21.25 1.73 -16.65
CA GLY A 425 -21.75 0.42 -16.25
C GLY A 425 -20.61 -0.57 -16.01
N PRO A 426 -20.62 -1.76 -16.66
CA PRO A 426 -19.55 -2.74 -16.55
C PRO A 426 -18.35 -2.46 -17.45
N TRP A 427 -18.46 -1.51 -18.38
CA TRP A 427 -17.44 -1.24 -19.39
C TRP A 427 -16.42 -0.21 -18.90
N LEU A 428 -15.16 -0.50 -19.16
CA LEU A 428 -14.02 0.32 -18.82
C LEU A 428 -13.13 0.49 -20.03
N ALA A 429 -12.57 1.67 -20.21
CA ALA A 429 -11.51 1.91 -21.17
C ALA A 429 -10.48 2.87 -20.60
N ASN A 430 -9.21 2.61 -20.85
CA ASN A 430 -8.10 3.45 -20.44
C ASN A 430 -7.16 3.68 -21.61
N GLY A 431 -6.65 4.89 -21.74
CA GLY A 431 -5.60 5.24 -22.69
C GLY A 431 -4.50 5.99 -21.99
N ARG A 432 -3.24 5.71 -22.33
CA ARG A 432 -2.07 6.43 -21.84
C ARG A 432 -1.18 6.85 -22.98
N LEU A 433 -0.68 8.07 -22.87
CA LEU A 433 0.46 8.56 -23.62
C LEU A 433 1.50 9.06 -22.63
N GLU A 434 2.75 8.60 -22.79
CA GLU A 434 3.86 8.97 -21.94
C GLU A 434 5.09 9.26 -22.77
N GLY A 435 5.69 10.41 -22.52
CA GLY A 435 6.96 10.84 -23.10
C GLY A 435 8.01 10.99 -22.01
N VAL A 436 9.20 10.48 -22.25
CA VAL A 436 10.35 10.62 -21.35
C VAL A 436 11.52 11.23 -22.09
N TYR A 437 12.27 12.05 -21.42
CA TYR A 437 13.55 12.54 -21.90
C TYR A 437 14.62 12.31 -20.83
N CYS A 438 15.65 11.54 -21.19
CA CYS A 438 16.85 11.29 -20.40
C CYS A 438 17.97 10.93 -21.37
N GLU A 439 18.79 11.92 -21.76
CA GLU A 439 19.79 11.89 -22.87
C GLU A 439 19.13 11.66 -24.24
N THR A 440 18.23 10.72 -24.36
CA THR A 440 17.46 10.39 -25.56
C THR A 440 15.96 10.40 -25.22
N PRO A 441 15.11 10.73 -26.22
CA PRO A 441 13.66 10.63 -26.02
C PRO A 441 13.19 9.19 -25.95
N GLY A 442 12.09 8.99 -25.22
CA GLY A 442 11.34 7.75 -25.17
C GLY A 442 9.84 8.04 -25.17
N PHE A 443 9.06 7.15 -25.78
CA PHE A 443 7.61 7.26 -25.87
C PHE A 443 6.97 5.91 -25.59
N LEU A 444 5.82 5.94 -24.91
CA LEU A 444 4.95 4.80 -24.70
C LEU A 444 3.51 5.25 -24.87
N GLY A 445 2.72 4.47 -25.60
CA GLY A 445 1.28 4.64 -25.67
C GLY A 445 0.57 3.30 -25.57
N TYR A 446 -0.58 3.27 -24.90
CA TYR A 446 -1.45 2.10 -24.90
C TYR A 446 -2.93 2.46 -24.86
N LEU A 447 -3.73 1.49 -25.31
CA LEU A 447 -5.17 1.44 -25.12
C LEU A 447 -5.53 0.15 -24.38
N GLU A 448 -6.40 0.24 -23.39
CA GLU A 448 -6.91 -0.87 -22.61
C GLU A 448 -8.44 -0.82 -22.60
N GLY A 449 -9.07 -1.92 -22.99
CA GLY A 449 -10.50 -2.14 -22.87
C GLY A 449 -10.80 -3.17 -21.78
N GLY A 450 -11.86 -2.99 -21.02
CA GLY A 450 -12.21 -3.88 -19.93
C GLY A 450 -13.71 -4.02 -19.68
N TYR A 451 -14.04 -5.16 -19.10
CA TYR A 451 -15.37 -5.49 -18.59
C TYR A 451 -15.25 -5.91 -17.12
N LYS A 452 -16.10 -5.39 -16.25
CA LYS A 452 -16.11 -5.69 -14.81
C LYS A 452 -17.53 -5.79 -14.28
N ASP A 453 -17.91 -6.98 -13.83
CA ASP A 453 -19.12 -7.20 -13.04
C ASP A 453 -18.79 -7.92 -11.71
N ASP A 454 -19.82 -8.45 -11.03
CA ASP A 454 -19.66 -9.13 -9.73
C ASP A 454 -18.96 -10.49 -9.82
N THR A 455 -18.94 -11.12 -10.98
CA THR A 455 -18.45 -12.49 -11.22
C THR A 455 -17.22 -12.55 -12.09
N LEU A 456 -17.13 -11.64 -13.06
CA LEU A 456 -16.11 -11.61 -14.09
C LEU A 456 -15.46 -10.23 -14.18
N VAL A 457 -14.15 -10.24 -14.29
CA VAL A 457 -13.36 -9.06 -14.65
C VAL A 457 -12.42 -9.46 -15.77
N GLY A 458 -12.37 -8.69 -16.84
CA GLY A 458 -11.48 -8.93 -17.96
C GLY A 458 -10.94 -7.63 -18.54
N TYR A 459 -9.66 -7.62 -18.93
CA TYR A 459 -9.00 -6.48 -19.59
C TYR A 459 -8.10 -6.97 -20.70
N LEU A 460 -8.10 -6.24 -21.79
CA LEU A 460 -7.16 -6.40 -22.90
C LEU A 460 -6.46 -5.06 -23.13
N ARG A 461 -5.12 -5.07 -23.15
CA ARG A 461 -4.29 -3.90 -23.43
C ARG A 461 -3.41 -4.16 -24.63
N LEU A 462 -3.32 -3.17 -25.50
CA LEU A 462 -2.40 -3.11 -26.62
C LEU A 462 -1.57 -1.82 -26.50
N GLY A 463 -0.26 -1.93 -26.60
CA GLY A 463 0.66 -0.81 -26.46
C GLY A 463 1.80 -0.85 -27.45
N ALA A 464 2.39 0.32 -27.68
CA ALA A 464 3.60 0.51 -28.47
C ALA A 464 4.58 1.41 -27.72
N PHE A 465 5.86 1.16 -27.87
CA PHE A 465 6.92 1.92 -27.22
C PHE A 465 8.15 2.08 -28.12
N SER A 466 8.84 3.19 -27.93
CA SER A 466 10.09 3.51 -28.61
C SER A 466 10.97 4.33 -27.65
N THR A 467 12.16 3.84 -27.33
CA THR A 467 13.11 4.54 -26.46
C THR A 467 14.51 4.45 -27.05
N GLY A 468 15.22 5.57 -27.07
CA GLY A 468 16.55 5.66 -27.68
C GLY A 468 17.66 4.98 -26.89
N SER A 469 17.48 4.80 -25.56
CA SER A 469 18.49 4.21 -24.67
C SER A 469 17.84 3.53 -23.46
N TRP A 470 18.64 2.78 -22.69
CA TRP A 470 18.19 2.24 -21.40
C TRP A 470 17.87 3.34 -20.38
N SER A 471 18.54 4.49 -20.44
CA SER A 471 18.28 5.62 -19.53
C SER A 471 16.90 6.24 -19.73
N SER A 472 16.35 6.17 -20.96
CA SER A 472 15.00 6.63 -21.31
C SER A 472 13.91 5.54 -21.21
N ARG A 473 14.18 4.36 -20.59
CA ARG A 473 13.17 3.33 -20.35
C ARG A 473 11.96 3.85 -19.58
N ILE A 474 10.78 3.34 -19.88
CA ILE A 474 9.53 3.73 -19.25
C ILE A 474 9.02 2.56 -18.41
N TYR A 475 8.68 2.83 -17.14
CA TYR A 475 8.04 1.87 -16.26
C TYR A 475 6.54 2.07 -16.31
N CYS A 476 5.79 1.03 -16.63
CA CYS A 476 4.34 1.10 -16.72
C CYS A 476 3.70 -0.04 -15.95
N TYR A 477 2.77 0.27 -15.04
CA TYR A 477 2.02 -0.75 -14.34
C TYR A 477 1.17 -1.56 -15.32
N GLU A 478 1.23 -2.88 -15.20
CA GLU A 478 0.33 -3.83 -15.85
C GLU A 478 -0.49 -4.57 -14.82
N ARG A 479 -1.78 -4.80 -15.14
CA ARG A 479 -2.67 -5.55 -14.26
C ARG A 479 -2.13 -6.94 -14.00
N ASP A 480 -2.20 -7.37 -12.74
CA ASP A 480 -1.69 -8.66 -12.30
C ASP A 480 -2.65 -9.34 -11.32
N ALA A 481 -2.38 -10.58 -11.00
CA ALA A 481 -3.14 -11.36 -10.04
C ALA A 481 -3.16 -10.65 -8.66
N PRO A 482 -4.27 -10.72 -7.91
CA PRO A 482 -4.34 -10.13 -6.57
C PRO A 482 -3.18 -10.56 -5.69
N GLY A 483 -2.60 -9.61 -4.95
CA GLY A 483 -1.42 -9.84 -4.12
C GLY A 483 -0.12 -10.02 -4.90
N SER A 484 -0.08 -9.67 -6.18
CA SER A 484 1.15 -9.55 -6.97
C SER A 484 1.23 -8.20 -7.65
N PHE A 485 2.44 -7.85 -8.07
CA PHE A 485 2.72 -6.55 -8.64
C PHE A 485 3.61 -6.67 -9.87
N ASN A 486 3.28 -5.95 -10.94
CA ASN A 486 4.01 -6.01 -12.20
C ASN A 486 4.18 -4.61 -12.81
N VAL A 487 5.42 -4.16 -12.86
CA VAL A 487 5.83 -2.90 -13.50
C VAL A 487 7.00 -3.17 -14.43
N PRO A 488 6.73 -3.69 -15.64
CA PRO A 488 7.80 -3.92 -16.61
C PRO A 488 8.45 -2.60 -17.03
N ALA A 489 9.73 -2.71 -17.38
CA ALA A 489 10.50 -1.65 -18.03
C ALA A 489 10.41 -1.80 -19.55
N TYR A 490 9.80 -0.85 -20.21
CA TYR A 490 9.76 -0.76 -21.66
C TYR A 490 10.99 -0.02 -22.18
N TYR A 491 11.78 -0.67 -23.04
CA TYR A 491 13.01 -0.10 -23.63
C TYR A 491 13.27 -0.67 -25.03
N GLY A 492 13.91 0.12 -25.89
CA GLY A 492 14.04 -0.15 -27.31
C GLY A 492 12.74 0.15 -28.05
N ASN A 493 12.52 -0.51 -29.18
CA ASN A 493 11.32 -0.36 -29.99
C ASN A 493 10.49 -1.63 -29.92
N GLY A 494 9.17 -1.51 -29.81
CA GLY A 494 8.32 -2.70 -29.78
C GLY A 494 6.85 -2.40 -29.57
N ILE A 495 6.08 -3.49 -29.62
CA ILE A 495 4.67 -3.52 -29.28
C ILE A 495 4.44 -4.53 -28.15
N SER A 496 3.40 -4.32 -27.37
CA SER A 496 3.02 -5.20 -26.28
C SER A 496 1.52 -5.48 -26.31
N ALA A 497 1.15 -6.70 -25.96
CA ALA A 497 -0.22 -7.09 -25.72
C ALA A 497 -0.32 -7.76 -24.36
N SER A 498 -1.33 -7.41 -23.56
CA SER A 498 -1.59 -8.08 -22.29
C SER A 498 -3.06 -8.35 -22.11
N PHE A 499 -3.36 -9.52 -21.57
CA PHE A 499 -4.69 -9.94 -21.15
C PHE A 499 -4.68 -10.22 -19.65
N TYR A 500 -5.70 -9.76 -18.96
CA TYR A 500 -5.97 -10.06 -17.56
C TYR A 500 -7.42 -10.50 -17.41
N GLY A 501 -7.64 -11.66 -16.80
CA GLY A 501 -8.97 -12.19 -16.52
C GLY A 501 -9.07 -12.70 -15.08
N TYR A 502 -10.20 -12.46 -14.44
CA TYR A 502 -10.47 -12.85 -13.07
C TYR A 502 -11.91 -13.31 -12.95
N TRP A 503 -12.13 -14.54 -12.45
CA TRP A 503 -13.42 -15.19 -12.31
C TRP A 503 -13.66 -15.61 -10.87
N LYS A 504 -14.84 -15.31 -10.34
CA LYS A 504 -15.32 -15.86 -9.09
C LYS A 504 -16.06 -17.16 -9.36
N VAL A 505 -15.65 -18.24 -8.73
CA VAL A 505 -16.24 -19.58 -8.87
C VAL A 505 -16.72 -20.04 -7.50
N SER A 506 -17.95 -20.53 -7.44
CA SER A 506 -18.50 -21.13 -6.21
C SER A 506 -18.62 -22.63 -6.42
N PHE A 507 -17.91 -23.39 -5.59
CA PHE A 507 -18.01 -24.85 -5.57
C PHE A 507 -18.93 -25.24 -4.39
N GLY A 508 -20.06 -25.84 -4.67
CA GLY A 508 -20.97 -26.44 -3.68
C GLY A 508 -21.80 -27.51 -4.33
N PRO A 509 -22.22 -28.54 -3.61
CA PRO A 509 -23.10 -29.56 -4.18
C PRO A 509 -24.39 -28.88 -4.63
N GLY A 510 -24.68 -28.99 -5.93
CA GLY A 510 -25.93 -28.57 -6.57
C GLY A 510 -27.14 -29.44 -6.17
N LEU A 511 -27.14 -29.96 -4.96
CA LEU A 511 -28.28 -30.72 -4.41
C LEU A 511 -29.22 -29.73 -3.72
N GLN A 512 -30.44 -29.69 -4.22
CA GLN A 512 -31.63 -29.16 -3.59
C GLN A 512 -31.76 -29.73 -2.17
N GLY A 513 -31.15 -29.14 -1.17
CA GLY A 513 -31.24 -29.63 0.21
C GLY A 513 -30.35 -28.79 1.13
N LYS A 514 -31.00 -27.95 1.93
CA LYS A 514 -30.68 -27.43 3.27
C LYS A 514 -29.25 -27.64 3.84
N ALA A 515 -28.18 -27.47 3.03
CA ALA A 515 -26.85 -27.35 3.59
C ALA A 515 -26.67 -25.92 4.15
N PRO A 516 -26.13 -25.76 5.38
CA PRO A 516 -25.93 -24.45 5.95
C PRO A 516 -24.98 -23.63 5.06
N PRO A 517 -25.20 -22.31 4.89
CA PRO A 517 -24.38 -21.44 4.02
C PRO A 517 -22.89 -21.39 4.38
N ALA A 518 -22.52 -22.04 5.47
CA ALA A 518 -21.15 -22.05 6.03
C ALA A 518 -20.18 -23.04 5.37
N ALA A 519 -20.63 -23.92 4.46
CA ALA A 519 -19.80 -24.97 3.86
C ALA A 519 -19.61 -24.81 2.34
N ARG A 520 -19.68 -23.59 1.81
CA ARG A 520 -19.45 -23.34 0.39
C ARG A 520 -17.99 -22.94 0.16
N LEU A 521 -17.24 -23.82 -0.49
CA LEU A 521 -15.92 -23.49 -1.02
C LEU A 521 -16.08 -22.39 -2.09
N ARG A 522 -15.47 -21.25 -1.85
CA ARG A 522 -15.43 -20.14 -2.81
C ARG A 522 -14.06 -20.12 -3.46
N GLY A 523 -14.04 -20.10 -4.78
CA GLY A 523 -12.83 -20.04 -5.55
C GLY A 523 -12.76 -18.79 -6.39
N LYS A 524 -11.54 -18.37 -6.70
CA LYS A 524 -11.23 -17.31 -7.64
C LYS A 524 -10.10 -17.77 -8.52
N VAL A 525 -10.30 -17.66 -9.82
CA VAL A 525 -9.30 -17.99 -10.82
C VAL A 525 -8.86 -16.69 -11.48
N CYS A 526 -7.57 -16.44 -11.54
CA CYS A 526 -6.99 -15.32 -12.24
C CYS A 526 -6.02 -15.82 -13.29
N LEU A 527 -6.12 -15.28 -14.50
CA LEU A 527 -5.23 -15.52 -15.61
C LEU A 527 -4.65 -14.19 -16.09
N ARG A 528 -3.34 -14.12 -16.21
CA ARG A 528 -2.62 -13.05 -16.89
C ARG A 528 -1.76 -13.64 -17.99
N ALA A 529 -1.86 -13.08 -19.19
CA ALA A 529 -1.00 -13.39 -20.32
C ALA A 529 -0.45 -12.10 -20.92
N THR A 530 0.85 -12.02 -21.14
CA THR A 530 1.48 -10.87 -21.79
C THR A 530 2.42 -11.35 -22.88
N CYS A 531 2.58 -10.55 -23.91
CA CYS A 531 3.57 -10.79 -24.95
C CYS A 531 4.14 -9.46 -25.41
N THR A 532 5.47 -9.40 -25.49
CA THR A 532 6.19 -8.23 -26.01
C THR A 532 6.99 -8.65 -27.24
N TRP A 533 6.82 -7.91 -28.32
CA TRP A 533 7.56 -8.07 -29.58
C TRP A 533 8.51 -6.90 -29.76
N LYS A 534 9.75 -7.21 -30.09
CA LYS A 534 10.78 -6.24 -30.48
C LYS A 534 11.38 -6.68 -31.82
N PRO A 535 11.70 -5.78 -32.75
CA PRO A 535 12.26 -6.15 -34.04
C PRO A 535 13.54 -7.00 -33.97
N SER A 536 14.31 -6.82 -32.89
CA SER A 536 15.63 -7.45 -32.70
C SER A 536 15.62 -8.71 -31.84
N SER A 537 14.44 -9.18 -31.40
CA SER A 537 14.35 -10.35 -30.50
C SER A 537 13.08 -11.15 -30.73
N PRO A 538 13.09 -12.48 -30.43
CA PRO A 538 11.87 -13.27 -30.49
C PRO A 538 10.81 -12.72 -29.52
N PRO A 539 9.51 -13.00 -29.79
CA PRO A 539 8.43 -12.66 -28.87
C PRO A 539 8.71 -13.20 -27.46
N ALA A 540 8.47 -12.37 -26.46
CA ALA A 540 8.65 -12.71 -25.06
C ALA A 540 7.28 -12.91 -24.37
N PRO A 541 6.68 -14.12 -24.44
CA PRO A 541 5.44 -14.41 -23.75
C PRO A 541 5.67 -14.60 -22.24
N SER A 542 4.71 -14.21 -21.43
CA SER A 542 4.66 -14.51 -19.99
C SER A 542 3.24 -14.90 -19.61
N LEU A 543 3.10 -15.96 -18.84
CA LEU A 543 1.83 -16.49 -18.37
C LEU A 543 1.84 -16.60 -16.85
N ARG A 544 0.76 -16.16 -16.21
CA ARG A 544 0.52 -16.35 -14.79
C ARG A 544 -0.89 -16.85 -14.53
N LEU A 545 -1.00 -17.92 -13.79
CA LEU A 545 -2.25 -18.48 -13.30
C LEU A 545 -2.26 -18.41 -11.78
N GLN A 546 -3.35 -17.94 -11.20
CA GLN A 546 -3.55 -17.94 -9.75
C GLN A 546 -4.92 -18.50 -9.41
N LEU A 547 -4.95 -19.43 -8.47
CA LEU A 547 -6.14 -19.97 -7.85
C LEU A 547 -6.15 -19.56 -6.38
N HIS A 548 -7.23 -18.93 -5.95
CA HIS A 548 -7.48 -18.61 -4.56
C HIS A 548 -8.71 -19.37 -4.08
N LEU A 549 -8.59 -20.08 -2.96
CA LEU A 549 -9.66 -20.86 -2.34
C LEU A 549 -9.90 -20.36 -0.92
N ALA A 550 -11.16 -20.21 -0.52
CA ALA A 550 -11.56 -19.80 0.82
C ALA A 550 -12.67 -20.72 1.34
N LEU A 551 -12.50 -21.22 2.59
CA LEU A 551 -13.40 -22.07 3.36
C LEU A 551 -13.90 -21.36 4.62
#